data_99edf9fd0d4875488575ee1634401b1e
#
_entry.id   99edf9fd0d4875488575ee1634401b1e
#
_cell.length_a   1.000
_cell.length_b   1.000
_cell.length_c   1.000
_cell.angle_alpha   90.00
_cell.angle_beta   90.00
_cell.angle_gamma   90.00
#
_symmetry.space_group_name_H-M   'P 1'
#
loop_
_entity.id
_entity.type
_entity.pdbx_description
1 polymer ?
#
loop_
_entity_poly.entity_id
_entity_poly.type
_entity_poly.pdbx_seq_one_letter_code
_entity_poly.pdbx_strand_id
1 'polypeptide(L)'
;MIFSTPLLLGHRGAPQQARENTLESFRKALEAGLEGLELDLHRTRDGVLAVYHDFELDGRPIAEMDWSALQQEAPWMPRLEQVFELAEQFPQARLNLELKSQPGASDGREALLVQAVQSWPGQPRVWISSFNPLALLRLHRLKVGVPLALLYAEPEMEELAPCLPVQGVHPHFALLSRAKVAQLKAHGWFVVTWTVNQATLVQELLEWGVDGVIGDLPDQLLLGRR
;
A
#
# COMPACT_ATOMS: atom_id res chain seq x y z
N MET A 1 -5.57 -16.85 -2.93
CA MET A 1 -5.88 -16.00 -1.77
C MET A 1 -4.60 -15.25 -1.39
N ILE A 2 -4.59 -13.91 -1.31
CA ILE A 2 -3.39 -13.13 -0.95
C ILE A 2 -2.97 -13.41 0.50
N PHE A 3 -3.95 -13.59 1.38
CA PHE A 3 -3.76 -13.80 2.80
C PHE A 3 -4.05 -15.26 3.17
N SER A 4 -3.02 -16.08 3.25
CA SER A 4 -3.09 -17.43 3.85
C SER A 4 -2.75 -17.41 5.35
N THR A 5 -1.96 -16.43 5.75
CA THR A 5 -1.56 -16.09 7.12
C THR A 5 -1.51 -14.58 7.23
N PRO A 6 -1.59 -13.98 8.43
CA PRO A 6 -1.39 -12.56 8.60
C PRO A 6 -0.02 -12.11 8.07
N LEU A 7 0.01 -10.99 7.35
CA LEU A 7 1.23 -10.43 6.75
C LEU A 7 1.79 -9.30 7.62
N LEU A 8 3.10 -9.24 7.73
CA LEU A 8 3.83 -8.08 8.25
C LEU A 8 4.46 -7.33 7.07
N LEU A 9 4.13 -6.06 6.94
CA LEU A 9 4.45 -5.24 5.78
C LEU A 9 5.26 -4.03 6.19
N GLY A 10 6.35 -3.77 5.47
CA GLY A 10 7.13 -2.56 5.65
C GLY A 10 6.41 -1.35 5.06
N HIS A 11 6.02 -0.39 5.91
CA HIS A 11 5.43 0.90 5.53
C HIS A 11 6.47 1.72 4.80
N ARG A 12 6.31 1.90 3.49
CA ARG A 12 7.31 2.52 2.62
C ARG A 12 8.69 1.84 2.73
N GLY A 13 8.71 0.54 3.08
CA GLY A 13 9.89 -0.26 3.35
C GLY A 13 10.31 -0.31 4.83
N ALA A 14 11.54 0.10 5.13
CA ALA A 14 12.11 0.21 6.47
C ALA A 14 12.62 1.64 6.72
N PRO A 15 11.73 2.63 6.93
CA PRO A 15 12.06 4.07 6.91
C PRO A 15 13.01 4.51 8.02
N GLN A 16 13.16 3.72 9.08
CA GLN A 16 14.14 3.99 10.14
C GLN A 16 15.57 3.50 9.78
N GLN A 17 15.72 2.70 8.71
CA GLN A 17 17.00 2.13 8.28
C GLN A 17 17.49 2.70 6.94
N ALA A 18 16.57 3.22 6.12
CA ALA A 18 16.86 3.86 4.85
C ALA A 18 15.73 4.85 4.52
N ARG A 19 15.97 5.75 3.56
CA ARG A 19 14.93 6.69 3.11
C ARG A 19 13.69 5.93 2.66
N GLU A 20 12.52 6.31 3.16
CA GLU A 20 11.22 5.74 2.76
C GLU A 20 11.00 5.77 1.25
N ASN A 21 10.18 4.84 0.76
CA ASN A 21 9.81 4.74 -0.65
C ASN A 21 11.01 4.66 -1.61
N THR A 22 12.11 4.02 -1.18
CA THR A 22 13.29 3.73 -2.01
C THR A 22 13.54 2.25 -2.14
N LEU A 23 14.24 1.84 -3.20
CA LEU A 23 14.62 0.44 -3.40
C LEU A 23 15.47 -0.11 -2.25
N GLU A 24 16.30 0.75 -1.62
CA GLU A 24 17.10 0.37 -0.46
C GLU A 24 16.21 0.08 0.75
N SER A 25 15.23 0.95 1.03
CA SER A 25 14.27 0.78 2.13
C SER A 25 13.46 -0.51 1.95
N PHE A 26 12.98 -0.75 0.74
CA PHE A 26 12.22 -1.95 0.40
C PHE A 26 13.07 -3.22 0.57
N ARG A 27 14.29 -3.22 0.07
CA ARG A 27 15.22 -4.34 0.23
C ARG A 27 15.47 -4.65 1.70
N LYS A 28 15.76 -3.65 2.53
CA LYS A 28 16.00 -3.83 3.96
C LYS A 28 14.80 -4.45 4.69
N ALA A 29 13.58 -4.01 4.36
CA ALA A 29 12.36 -4.58 4.93
C ALA A 29 12.20 -6.08 4.60
N LEU A 30 12.45 -6.45 3.34
CA LEU A 30 12.33 -7.83 2.88
C LEU A 30 13.48 -8.72 3.40
N GLU A 31 14.70 -8.21 3.45
CA GLU A 31 15.87 -8.90 4.02
C GLU A 31 15.75 -9.10 5.54
N ALA A 32 15.04 -8.20 6.24
CA ALA A 32 14.69 -8.39 7.64
C ALA A 32 13.69 -9.52 7.88
N GLY A 33 13.00 -10.00 6.83
CA GLY A 33 12.06 -11.11 6.89
C GLY A 33 10.58 -10.71 6.89
N LEU A 34 10.25 -9.47 6.54
CA LEU A 34 8.85 -9.08 6.33
C LEU A 34 8.29 -9.77 5.08
N GLU A 35 7.00 -10.11 5.12
CA GLU A 35 6.32 -10.80 4.02
C GLU A 35 5.92 -9.88 2.87
N GLY A 36 6.09 -8.58 3.03
CA GLY A 36 5.77 -7.66 1.95
C GLY A 36 6.06 -6.20 2.27
N LEU A 37 5.62 -5.38 1.35
CA LEU A 37 5.83 -3.94 1.35
C LEU A 37 4.51 -3.22 1.13
N GLU A 38 4.41 -2.07 1.72
CA GLU A 38 3.47 -1.04 1.33
C GLU A 38 4.26 0.11 0.68
N LEU A 39 3.72 0.75 -0.35
CA LEU A 39 4.34 1.86 -1.05
C LEU A 39 3.31 2.77 -1.71
N ASP A 40 3.69 4.05 -1.87
CA ASP A 40 2.84 5.12 -2.37
C ASP A 40 3.10 5.42 -3.85
N LEU A 41 2.05 5.58 -4.65
CA LEU A 41 2.17 5.80 -6.09
C LEU A 41 1.53 7.11 -6.53
N HIS A 42 2.30 7.89 -7.27
CA HIS A 42 1.84 9.07 -8.00
C HIS A 42 2.04 8.90 -9.50
N ARG A 43 1.20 9.59 -10.28
CA ARG A 43 1.42 9.77 -11.71
C ARG A 43 2.16 11.08 -11.96
N THR A 44 3.25 11.03 -12.72
CA THR A 44 3.93 12.22 -13.27
C THR A 44 3.18 12.79 -14.47
N ARG A 45 3.51 14.02 -14.88
CA ARG A 45 2.89 14.69 -16.04
C ARG A 45 3.02 13.85 -17.32
N ASP A 46 4.19 13.26 -17.56
CA ASP A 46 4.51 12.42 -18.72
C ASP A 46 4.09 10.94 -18.56
N GLY A 47 3.37 10.59 -17.46
CA GLY A 47 2.73 9.29 -17.32
C GLY A 47 3.61 8.19 -16.75
N VAL A 48 4.58 8.51 -15.90
CA VAL A 48 5.33 7.53 -15.11
C VAL A 48 4.68 7.35 -13.73
N LEU A 49 4.66 6.12 -13.20
CA LEU A 49 4.26 5.84 -11.82
C LEU A 49 5.46 5.99 -10.89
N ALA A 50 5.58 7.16 -10.29
CA ALA A 50 6.61 7.49 -9.32
C ALA A 50 6.24 6.99 -7.93
N VAL A 51 7.22 6.49 -7.17
CA VAL A 51 7.03 5.98 -5.82
C VAL A 51 7.45 7.05 -4.82
N TYR A 52 6.47 7.71 -4.23
CA TYR A 52 6.67 8.82 -3.30
C TYR A 52 5.40 9.07 -2.49
N HIS A 53 5.52 9.57 -1.24
CA HIS A 53 4.37 9.77 -0.37
C HIS A 53 3.61 11.06 -0.63
N ASP A 54 4.32 12.20 -0.64
CA ASP A 54 3.68 13.51 -0.68
C ASP A 54 3.19 13.85 -2.09
N PHE A 55 2.16 14.68 -2.17
CA PHE A 55 1.64 15.14 -3.46
C PHE A 55 2.59 16.13 -4.18
N GLU A 56 3.54 16.69 -3.44
CA GLU A 56 4.47 17.70 -3.91
C GLU A 56 5.91 17.36 -3.52
N LEU A 57 6.85 17.64 -4.41
CA LEU A 57 8.28 17.67 -4.14
C LEU A 57 8.75 19.13 -4.17
N ASP A 58 9.28 19.62 -3.06
CA ASP A 58 9.75 21.00 -2.88
C ASP A 58 8.72 22.04 -3.35
N GLY A 59 7.43 21.84 -2.99
CA GLY A 59 6.32 22.74 -3.31
C GLY A 59 5.83 22.66 -4.76
N ARG A 60 6.26 21.67 -5.53
CA ARG A 60 5.79 21.40 -6.90
C ARG A 60 5.02 20.09 -6.96
N PRO A 61 3.77 20.09 -7.46
CA PRO A 61 2.98 18.88 -7.58
C PRO A 61 3.68 17.83 -8.45
N ILE A 62 3.78 16.60 -7.96
CA ILE A 62 4.35 15.46 -8.72
C ILE A 62 3.63 15.29 -10.07
N ALA A 63 2.32 15.48 -10.10
CA ALA A 63 1.50 15.37 -11.30
C ALA A 63 1.82 16.42 -12.39
N GLU A 64 2.54 17.51 -12.05
CA GLU A 64 2.96 18.56 -12.96
C GLU A 64 4.43 18.45 -13.39
N MET A 65 5.17 17.48 -12.85
CA MET A 65 6.58 17.24 -13.14
C MET A 65 6.75 16.08 -14.13
N ASP A 66 7.69 16.21 -15.06
CA ASP A 66 8.12 15.08 -15.88
C ASP A 66 9.08 14.19 -15.09
N TRP A 67 9.09 12.91 -15.40
CA TRP A 67 9.96 11.94 -14.74
C TRP A 67 11.45 12.34 -14.81
N SER A 68 11.90 12.87 -15.95
CA SER A 68 13.29 13.32 -16.11
C SER A 68 13.67 14.45 -15.15
N ALA A 69 12.74 15.36 -14.84
CA ALA A 69 12.96 16.42 -13.85
C ALA A 69 12.99 15.85 -12.42
N LEU A 70 12.05 14.93 -12.08
CA LEU A 70 12.07 14.23 -10.80
C LEU A 70 13.37 13.48 -10.56
N GLN A 71 13.90 12.80 -11.57
CA GLN A 71 15.17 12.07 -11.45
C GLN A 71 16.39 12.98 -11.24
N GLN A 72 16.36 14.22 -11.71
CA GLN A 72 17.42 15.18 -11.44
C GLN A 72 17.38 15.71 -10.00
N GLU A 73 16.20 15.93 -9.45
CA GLU A 73 15.99 16.49 -8.12
C GLU A 73 15.93 15.43 -7.02
N ALA A 74 15.35 14.27 -7.33
CA ALA A 74 15.20 13.13 -6.43
C ALA A 74 15.72 11.83 -7.09
N PRO A 75 17.03 11.69 -7.35
CA PRO A 75 17.59 10.53 -8.02
C PRO A 75 17.40 9.22 -7.25
N TRP A 76 17.03 9.30 -5.99
CA TRP A 76 16.70 8.18 -5.11
C TRP A 76 15.27 7.67 -5.27
N MET A 77 14.37 8.46 -5.90
CA MET A 77 12.96 8.10 -6.12
C MET A 77 12.87 7.01 -7.19
N PRO A 78 12.31 5.82 -6.89
CA PRO A 78 12.09 4.81 -7.91
C PRO A 78 10.77 5.02 -8.64
N ARG A 79 10.65 4.41 -9.81
CA ARG A 79 9.37 4.16 -10.48
C ARG A 79 8.88 2.75 -10.15
N LEU A 80 7.59 2.50 -10.33
CA LEU A 80 6.95 1.23 -9.97
C LEU A 80 7.63 0.01 -10.62
N GLU A 81 8.06 0.11 -11.88
CA GLU A 81 8.73 -0.99 -12.59
C GLU A 81 10.01 -1.45 -11.87
N GLN A 82 10.77 -0.51 -11.29
CA GLN A 82 11.98 -0.85 -10.52
C GLN A 82 11.64 -1.57 -9.21
N VAL A 83 10.48 -1.25 -8.59
CA VAL A 83 9.99 -2.00 -7.43
C VAL A 83 9.58 -3.42 -7.84
N PHE A 84 8.94 -3.58 -8.98
CA PHE A 84 8.62 -4.91 -9.52
C PHE A 84 9.88 -5.73 -9.81
N GLU A 85 10.92 -5.13 -10.41
CA GLU A 85 12.22 -5.78 -10.61
C GLU A 85 12.86 -6.21 -9.28
N LEU A 86 12.79 -5.38 -8.25
CA LEU A 86 13.24 -5.75 -6.90
C LEU A 86 12.42 -6.94 -6.35
N ALA A 87 11.09 -6.90 -6.49
CA ALA A 87 10.21 -7.93 -5.98
C ALA A 87 10.41 -9.31 -6.65
N GLU A 88 10.96 -9.37 -7.86
CA GLU A 88 11.35 -10.65 -8.50
C GLU A 88 12.50 -11.35 -7.75
N GLN A 89 13.33 -10.60 -7.02
CA GLN A 89 14.39 -11.17 -6.18
C GLN A 89 13.82 -11.77 -4.87
N PHE A 90 12.56 -11.46 -4.55
CA PHE A 90 11.84 -11.92 -3.37
C PHE A 90 10.47 -12.51 -3.77
N PRO A 91 10.43 -13.71 -4.36
CA PRO A 91 9.22 -14.24 -5.01
C PRO A 91 8.05 -14.49 -4.06
N GLN A 92 8.28 -14.50 -2.75
CA GLN A 92 7.21 -14.60 -1.74
C GLN A 92 6.66 -13.24 -1.30
N ALA A 93 7.35 -12.13 -1.64
CA ALA A 93 6.93 -10.81 -1.21
C ALA A 93 5.57 -10.41 -1.78
N ARG A 94 4.74 -9.83 -0.94
CA ARG A 94 3.45 -9.24 -1.28
C ARG A 94 3.59 -7.72 -1.39
N LEU A 95 2.86 -7.11 -2.30
CA LEU A 95 2.91 -5.66 -2.51
C LEU A 95 1.54 -5.04 -2.29
N ASN A 96 1.45 -4.13 -1.35
CA ASN A 96 0.35 -3.18 -1.22
C ASN A 96 0.72 -1.89 -1.97
N LEU A 97 0.01 -1.60 -3.03
CA LEU A 97 0.19 -0.38 -3.81
C LEU A 97 -0.87 0.64 -3.38
N GLU A 98 -0.47 1.66 -2.61
CA GLU A 98 -1.37 2.78 -2.33
C GLU A 98 -1.40 3.71 -3.54
N LEU A 99 -2.57 3.84 -4.18
CA LEU A 99 -2.75 4.84 -5.23
C LEU A 99 -3.10 6.18 -4.59
N LYS A 100 -2.14 7.11 -4.58
CA LYS A 100 -2.35 8.50 -4.13
C LYS A 100 -3.25 9.21 -5.13
N SER A 101 -4.39 9.67 -4.66
CA SER A 101 -5.40 10.32 -5.50
C SER A 101 -6.17 11.36 -4.71
N GLN A 102 -6.24 12.57 -5.20
CA GLN A 102 -7.11 13.61 -4.68
C GLN A 102 -8.53 13.48 -5.23
N PRO A 103 -9.55 13.99 -4.52
CA PRO A 103 -10.89 14.07 -5.06
C PRO A 103 -10.94 14.86 -6.38
N GLY A 104 -11.76 14.41 -7.33
CA GLY A 104 -11.92 15.08 -8.62
C GLY A 104 -11.89 14.15 -9.81
N ALA A 105 -11.66 14.72 -10.99
CA ALA A 105 -11.51 13.97 -12.24
C ALA A 105 -10.21 13.15 -12.22
N SER A 106 -10.24 11.98 -12.91
CA SER A 106 -9.02 11.20 -13.13
C SER A 106 -8.08 11.92 -14.10
N ASP A 107 -6.80 11.86 -13.80
CA ASP A 107 -5.72 12.26 -14.71
C ASP A 107 -5.15 11.07 -15.50
N GLY A 108 -5.80 9.91 -15.42
CA GLY A 108 -5.36 8.68 -16.09
C GLY A 108 -4.49 7.76 -15.24
N ARG A 109 -4.20 8.12 -13.97
CA ARG A 109 -3.33 7.31 -13.08
C ARG A 109 -3.84 5.89 -12.86
N GLU A 110 -5.16 5.71 -12.80
CA GLU A 110 -5.76 4.40 -12.62
C GLU A 110 -5.52 3.49 -13.84
N ALA A 111 -5.60 4.04 -15.06
CA ALA A 111 -5.34 3.28 -16.28
C ALA A 111 -3.86 2.86 -16.39
N LEU A 112 -2.95 3.75 -16.02
CA LEU A 112 -1.51 3.43 -15.97
C LEU A 112 -1.22 2.32 -14.95
N LEU A 113 -1.80 2.41 -13.74
CA LEU A 113 -1.61 1.38 -12.72
C LEU A 113 -2.18 0.04 -13.16
N VAL A 114 -3.36 0.02 -13.80
CA VAL A 114 -3.95 -1.21 -14.36
C VAL A 114 -3.00 -1.84 -15.38
N GLN A 115 -2.47 -1.05 -16.31
CA GLN A 115 -1.53 -1.54 -17.32
C GLN A 115 -0.26 -2.12 -16.69
N ALA A 116 0.35 -1.40 -15.73
CA ALA A 116 1.55 -1.84 -15.04
C ALA A 116 1.33 -3.16 -14.30
N VAL A 117 0.24 -3.25 -13.51
CA VAL A 117 -0.08 -4.45 -12.72
C VAL A 117 -0.40 -5.64 -13.61
N GLN A 118 -1.21 -5.46 -14.67
CA GLN A 118 -1.61 -6.56 -15.57
C GLN A 118 -0.44 -7.09 -16.42
N SER A 119 0.56 -6.26 -16.70
CA SER A 119 1.75 -6.68 -17.45
C SER A 119 2.80 -7.37 -16.60
N TRP A 120 2.70 -7.27 -15.27
CA TRP A 120 3.70 -7.88 -14.37
C TRP A 120 3.33 -9.33 -14.01
N PRO A 121 4.25 -10.32 -14.22
CA PRO A 121 3.99 -11.72 -13.85
C PRO A 121 3.69 -11.94 -12.37
N GLY A 122 4.16 -11.04 -11.50
CA GLY A 122 3.90 -11.04 -10.07
C GLY A 122 2.52 -10.51 -9.66
N GLN A 123 1.63 -10.16 -10.60
CA GLN A 123 0.28 -9.64 -10.34
C GLN A 123 -0.48 -10.37 -9.21
N PRO A 124 -0.47 -11.72 -9.09
CA PRO A 124 -1.19 -12.40 -8.01
C PRO A 124 -0.69 -12.07 -6.59
N ARG A 125 0.44 -11.38 -6.47
CA ARG A 125 1.03 -10.95 -5.21
C ARG A 125 0.68 -9.52 -4.82
N VAL A 126 -0.17 -8.83 -5.63
CA VAL A 126 -0.51 -7.41 -5.47
C VAL A 126 -1.94 -7.23 -4.98
N TRP A 127 -2.15 -6.23 -4.15
CA TRP A 127 -3.45 -5.57 -3.99
C TRP A 127 -3.26 -4.06 -3.96
N ILE A 128 -4.32 -3.32 -4.24
CA ILE A 128 -4.28 -1.86 -4.31
C ILE A 128 -5.15 -1.26 -3.22
N SER A 129 -4.63 -0.25 -2.53
CA SER A 129 -5.38 0.56 -1.57
C SER A 129 -5.42 2.03 -2.01
N SER A 130 -6.42 2.75 -1.52
CA SER A 130 -6.51 4.20 -1.69
C SER A 130 -7.43 4.81 -0.64
N PHE A 131 -7.11 6.03 -0.21
CA PHE A 131 -8.02 6.88 0.57
C PHE A 131 -9.16 7.44 -0.30
N ASN A 132 -9.02 7.44 -1.62
CA ASN A 132 -10.02 7.98 -2.53
C ASN A 132 -10.97 6.88 -3.05
N PRO A 133 -12.25 6.85 -2.59
CA PRO A 133 -13.23 5.86 -3.05
C PRO A 133 -13.45 5.91 -4.56
N LEU A 134 -13.35 7.09 -5.18
CA LEU A 134 -13.52 7.23 -6.64
C LEU A 134 -12.39 6.58 -7.42
N ALA A 135 -11.17 6.60 -6.91
CA ALA A 135 -10.05 5.87 -7.53
C ALA A 135 -10.31 4.36 -7.50
N LEU A 136 -10.80 3.80 -6.40
CA LEU A 136 -11.17 2.39 -6.27
C LEU A 136 -12.29 1.99 -7.25
N LEU A 137 -13.32 2.83 -7.39
CA LEU A 137 -14.39 2.62 -8.38
C LEU A 137 -13.86 2.62 -9.81
N ARG A 138 -12.91 3.52 -10.14
CA ARG A 138 -12.30 3.60 -11.47
C ARG A 138 -11.43 2.38 -11.77
N LEU A 139 -10.58 1.95 -10.81
CA LEU A 139 -9.79 0.73 -10.92
C LEU A 139 -10.65 -0.50 -11.14
N HIS A 140 -11.77 -0.62 -10.42
CA HIS A 140 -12.74 -1.70 -10.63
C HIS A 140 -13.34 -1.69 -12.04
N ARG A 141 -13.80 -0.52 -12.51
CA ARG A 141 -14.35 -0.37 -13.87
C ARG A 141 -13.34 -0.71 -14.96
N LEU A 142 -12.07 -0.41 -14.72
CA LEU A 142 -10.96 -0.77 -15.62
C LEU A 142 -10.54 -2.24 -15.49
N LYS A 143 -11.20 -3.02 -14.60
CA LYS A 143 -10.95 -4.46 -14.39
C LYS A 143 -9.49 -4.76 -14.05
N VAL A 144 -8.97 -4.07 -13.04
CA VAL A 144 -7.55 -4.20 -12.63
C VAL A 144 -7.12 -5.64 -12.33
N GLY A 145 -8.03 -6.51 -11.90
CA GLY A 145 -7.78 -7.95 -11.73
C GLY A 145 -7.05 -8.34 -10.44
N VAL A 146 -6.86 -7.38 -9.53
CA VAL A 146 -6.30 -7.60 -8.19
C VAL A 146 -7.26 -7.06 -7.12
N PRO A 147 -7.20 -7.54 -5.87
CA PRO A 147 -8.04 -7.02 -4.80
C PRO A 147 -7.84 -5.53 -4.55
N LEU A 148 -8.93 -4.86 -4.18
CA LEU A 148 -8.97 -3.45 -3.82
C LEU A 148 -9.32 -3.29 -2.34
N ALA A 149 -8.75 -2.30 -1.67
CA ALA A 149 -9.01 -1.98 -0.28
C ALA A 149 -9.26 -0.47 -0.07
N LEU A 150 -10.28 -0.15 0.72
CA LEU A 150 -10.49 1.22 1.18
C LEU A 150 -9.58 1.52 2.37
N LEU A 151 -8.78 2.58 2.26
CA LEU A 151 -7.86 3.06 3.27
C LEU A 151 -8.49 4.26 3.97
N TYR A 152 -8.50 4.27 5.33
CA TYR A 152 -9.14 5.35 6.10
C TYR A 152 -8.58 5.51 7.51
N ALA A 153 -8.62 6.77 7.98
CA ALA A 153 -8.29 7.17 9.34
C ALA A 153 -9.52 7.72 10.10
N GLU A 154 -10.54 8.15 9.38
CA GLU A 154 -11.79 8.68 9.93
C GLU A 154 -12.86 7.60 9.93
N PRO A 155 -13.58 7.38 11.07
CA PRO A 155 -14.54 6.28 11.18
C PRO A 155 -15.71 6.40 10.18
N GLU A 156 -16.07 7.62 9.77
CA GLU A 156 -17.16 7.88 8.82
C GLU A 156 -16.87 7.30 7.43
N MET A 157 -15.60 7.18 7.05
CA MET A 157 -15.20 6.61 5.78
C MET A 157 -15.49 5.11 5.68
N GLU A 158 -15.57 4.40 6.81
CA GLU A 158 -15.96 2.99 6.85
C GLU A 158 -17.35 2.76 6.26
N GLU A 159 -18.28 3.72 6.46
CA GLU A 159 -19.67 3.62 5.99
C GLU A 159 -19.76 3.54 4.46
N LEU A 160 -18.71 3.95 3.74
CA LEU A 160 -18.64 3.85 2.28
C LEU A 160 -18.24 2.45 1.81
N ALA A 161 -17.50 1.68 2.61
CA ALA A 161 -16.96 0.39 2.19
C ALA A 161 -18.00 -0.60 1.65
N PRO A 162 -19.22 -0.74 2.23
CA PRO A 162 -20.24 -1.62 1.68
C PRO A 162 -20.77 -1.20 0.29
N CYS A 163 -20.59 0.07 -0.07
CA CYS A 163 -21.03 0.62 -1.38
C CYS A 163 -19.90 0.54 -2.43
N LEU A 164 -18.70 0.12 -2.05
CA LEU A 164 -17.54 0.06 -2.93
C LEU A 164 -17.25 -1.39 -3.36
N PRO A 165 -16.69 -1.59 -4.55
CA PRO A 165 -16.28 -2.91 -5.04
C PRO A 165 -14.93 -3.33 -4.45
N VAL A 166 -14.79 -3.28 -3.13
CA VAL A 166 -13.56 -3.61 -2.40
C VAL A 166 -13.64 -4.99 -1.77
N GLN A 167 -12.52 -5.66 -1.67
CA GLN A 167 -12.36 -6.96 -1.02
C GLN A 167 -11.73 -6.83 0.36
N GLY A 168 -11.28 -5.63 0.71
CA GLY A 168 -10.66 -5.35 2.00
C GLY A 168 -10.77 -3.91 2.45
N VAL A 169 -10.36 -3.70 3.69
CA VAL A 169 -10.29 -2.38 4.32
C VAL A 169 -8.97 -2.21 5.05
N HIS A 170 -8.44 -0.99 5.03
CA HIS A 170 -7.22 -0.58 5.71
C HIS A 170 -7.52 0.53 6.73
N PRO A 171 -8.16 0.21 7.87
CA PRO A 171 -8.37 1.17 8.94
C PRO A 171 -7.07 1.57 9.63
N HIS A 172 -6.96 2.82 10.06
CA HIS A 172 -5.94 3.21 11.03
C HIS A 172 -6.15 2.40 12.33
N PHE A 173 -5.07 1.92 12.95
CA PHE A 173 -5.13 1.00 14.08
C PHE A 173 -5.93 1.53 15.26
N ALA A 174 -5.94 2.85 15.47
CA ALA A 174 -6.70 3.48 16.57
C ALA A 174 -8.23 3.32 16.45
N LEU A 175 -8.74 2.96 15.26
CA LEU A 175 -10.16 2.68 15.02
C LEU A 175 -10.53 1.23 15.34
N LEU A 176 -9.54 0.38 15.63
CA LEU A 176 -9.75 -1.04 15.82
C LEU A 176 -9.96 -1.43 17.29
N SER A 177 -10.77 -2.44 17.46
CA SER A 177 -10.93 -3.27 18.65
C SER A 177 -11.17 -4.70 18.17
N ARG A 178 -11.07 -5.69 19.07
CA ARG A 178 -11.41 -7.08 18.73
C ARG A 178 -12.82 -7.20 18.14
N ALA A 179 -13.79 -6.50 18.69
CA ALA A 179 -15.17 -6.48 18.19
C ALA A 179 -15.26 -5.83 16.79
N LYS A 180 -14.55 -4.72 16.57
CA LYS A 180 -14.51 -4.04 15.26
C LYS A 180 -13.88 -4.93 14.20
N VAL A 181 -12.75 -5.58 14.47
CA VAL A 181 -12.13 -6.52 13.53
C VAL A 181 -13.09 -7.66 13.17
N ALA A 182 -13.76 -8.25 14.16
CA ALA A 182 -14.76 -9.30 13.92
C ALA A 182 -15.93 -8.79 13.05
N GLN A 183 -16.41 -7.57 13.28
CA GLN A 183 -17.43 -6.93 12.44
C GLN A 183 -16.97 -6.75 10.99
N LEU A 184 -15.78 -6.21 10.76
CA LEU A 184 -15.23 -6.01 9.42
C LEU A 184 -15.03 -7.35 8.68
N LYS A 185 -14.52 -8.35 9.38
CA LYS A 185 -14.38 -9.73 8.85
C LYS A 185 -15.72 -10.38 8.51
N ALA A 186 -16.80 -10.08 9.24
CA ALA A 186 -18.13 -10.60 8.95
C ALA A 186 -18.72 -10.08 7.62
N HIS A 187 -18.23 -8.95 7.09
CA HIS A 187 -18.52 -8.48 5.74
C HIS A 187 -17.75 -9.27 4.65
N GLY A 188 -16.86 -10.17 5.03
CA GLY A 188 -16.01 -10.91 4.09
C GLY A 188 -14.76 -10.13 3.64
N TRP A 189 -14.48 -8.99 4.24
CA TRP A 189 -13.30 -8.19 3.93
C TRP A 189 -12.05 -8.74 4.61
N PHE A 190 -10.90 -8.65 3.92
CA PHE A 190 -9.62 -8.71 4.61
C PHE A 190 -9.37 -7.37 5.32
N VAL A 191 -8.68 -7.42 6.46
CA VAL A 191 -8.38 -6.26 7.29
C VAL A 191 -6.88 -6.13 7.44
N VAL A 192 -6.30 -5.05 6.89
CA VAL A 192 -4.90 -4.68 7.08
C VAL A 192 -4.86 -3.34 7.80
N THR A 193 -4.00 -3.16 8.79
CA THR A 193 -3.97 -1.93 9.59
C THR A 193 -2.59 -1.27 9.62
N TRP A 194 -2.54 0.03 9.89
CA TRP A 194 -1.38 0.93 9.76
C TRP A 194 -1.45 2.09 10.76
N THR A 195 -0.40 2.83 11.14
CA THR A 195 0.99 2.41 11.10
C THR A 195 1.37 1.93 12.50
N VAL A 196 1.76 0.70 12.65
CA VAL A 196 1.95 0.05 13.95
C VAL A 196 3.44 -0.18 14.20
N ASN A 197 3.97 0.44 15.26
CA ASN A 197 5.41 0.44 15.58
C ASN A 197 5.74 -0.11 16.98
N GLN A 198 4.78 -0.79 17.63
CA GLN A 198 4.95 -1.39 18.95
C GLN A 198 4.63 -2.89 18.89
N ALA A 199 5.58 -3.74 19.28
CA ALA A 199 5.43 -5.19 19.21
C ALA A 199 4.21 -5.71 19.98
N THR A 200 3.91 -5.15 21.15
CA THR A 200 2.73 -5.52 21.94
C THR A 200 1.43 -5.25 21.20
N LEU A 201 1.34 -4.12 20.50
CA LEU A 201 0.16 -3.79 19.71
C LEU A 201 0.08 -4.66 18.45
N VAL A 202 1.20 -4.99 17.81
CA VAL A 202 1.24 -5.96 16.70
C VAL A 202 0.64 -7.29 17.15
N GLN A 203 1.12 -7.83 18.28
CA GLN A 203 0.62 -9.08 18.85
C GLN A 203 -0.90 -9.02 19.10
N GLU A 204 -1.36 -7.96 19.74
CA GLU A 204 -2.78 -7.77 20.07
C GLU A 204 -3.66 -7.73 18.80
N LEU A 205 -3.25 -7.00 17.77
CA LEU A 205 -3.96 -6.91 16.49
C LEU A 205 -4.01 -8.26 15.77
N LEU A 206 -2.91 -9.03 15.78
CA LEU A 206 -2.87 -10.38 15.23
C LEU A 206 -3.81 -11.34 15.99
N GLU A 207 -3.88 -11.23 17.32
CA GLU A 207 -4.83 -11.99 18.14
C GLU A 207 -6.30 -11.59 17.90
N TRP A 208 -6.55 -10.36 17.45
CA TRP A 208 -7.90 -9.92 17.02
C TRP A 208 -8.28 -10.46 15.64
N GLY A 209 -7.31 -10.98 14.86
CA GLY A 209 -7.54 -11.63 13.58
C GLY A 209 -7.43 -10.72 12.38
N VAL A 210 -6.64 -9.63 12.44
CA VAL A 210 -6.30 -8.84 11.24
C VAL A 210 -5.50 -9.69 10.26
N ASP A 211 -5.64 -9.42 8.95
CA ASP A 211 -4.94 -10.13 7.88
C ASP A 211 -3.55 -9.55 7.59
N GLY A 212 -3.27 -8.36 8.10
CA GLY A 212 -1.94 -7.77 7.96
C GLY A 212 -1.74 -6.54 8.84
N VAL A 213 -0.48 -6.27 9.13
CA VAL A 213 -0.03 -5.10 9.89
C VAL A 213 1.08 -4.41 9.09
N ILE A 214 0.91 -3.10 8.88
CA ILE A 214 1.88 -2.23 8.22
C ILE A 214 2.60 -1.40 9.29
N GLY A 215 3.93 -1.35 9.24
CA GLY A 215 4.73 -0.58 10.21
C GLY A 215 6.10 -0.17 9.69
N ASP A 216 6.72 0.80 10.40
CA ASP A 216 8.01 1.41 10.04
C ASP A 216 9.21 0.63 10.56
N LEU A 217 8.99 -0.25 11.55
CA LEU A 217 10.02 -0.92 12.33
C LEU A 217 9.94 -2.44 12.12
N PRO A 218 10.68 -3.02 11.15
CA PRO A 218 10.67 -4.46 10.88
C PRO A 218 10.89 -5.31 12.13
N ASP A 219 11.82 -4.92 12.98
CA ASP A 219 12.14 -5.66 14.22
C ASP A 219 10.95 -5.71 15.19
N GLN A 220 10.20 -4.60 15.33
CA GLN A 220 9.01 -4.55 16.17
C GLN A 220 7.86 -5.38 15.62
N LEU A 221 7.68 -5.35 14.29
CA LEU A 221 6.68 -6.18 13.62
C LEU A 221 6.96 -7.67 13.85
N LEU A 222 8.19 -8.11 13.60
CA LEU A 222 8.61 -9.50 13.78
C LEU A 222 8.58 -9.95 15.25
N LEU A 223 8.94 -9.05 16.18
CA LEU A 223 8.86 -9.34 17.62
C LEU A 223 7.41 -9.56 18.08
N GLY A 224 6.48 -8.77 17.58
CA GLY A 224 5.06 -8.89 17.93
C GLY A 224 4.37 -10.13 17.37
N ARG A 225 4.98 -10.85 16.44
CA ARG A 225 4.48 -12.14 15.94
C ARG A 225 4.87 -13.33 16.83
N ARG A 226 5.89 -13.20 17.69
CA ARG A 226 6.39 -14.27 18.56
C ARG A 226 5.51 -14.46 19.78
#